data_2c0b2fdddb7d4473fa9e9efabcdc1792
#
_entry.id   2c0b2fdddb7d4473fa9e9efabcdc1792
#
_cell.length_a   1.000
_cell.length_b   1.000
_cell.length_c   1.000
_cell.angle_alpha   90.00
_cell.angle_beta   90.00
_cell.angle_gamma   90.00
#
_symmetry.space_group_name_H-M   'P 1'
#
loop_
_entity.id
_entity.type
_entity.pdbx_description
1 polymer ?
#
loop_
_entity_poly.entity_id
_entity_poly.type
_entity_poly.pdbx_seq_one_letter_code
_entity_poly.pdbx_strand_id
1 'polypeptide(L)'
;MDVEELKQKNKHNWKLKIGILGISLFLQVAGSNLAAIPLIAKSFPNQSITSVQALFTIPSFTIMLFILFSNAFIKWFGKRNTVIIGMVAATIGGIIPFFVNNFSIIVASRLLVGAGIGLFTSLAVSLIGDCFSGEEQKTLIGIQGAMGTLGNSSMTFVAGLLLGIKWQATFLYFLVIIPFLILFMLGYTSKMEKETIIDKKENSNSKNEKHAKIPALIYVAFFMLFLYFTAFMVEATASALVIQQNHLANQGLLSTEIAVAGLIGAVISIGYAKIFKVLKHFTPVVSVACGAIGFIVCSQAINMTIFFVGLLLMMVSSLIIPYVYDTILSDVDSSISNLIISIAQVCNNLGAFASPYIISALSKMAGLSTAVDQMRISACLLGIIAIVFVFMAITRAKKNTIKKTA
;
A
#
# COMPACT_ATOMS: atom_id res chain seq x y z
N MET A 1 -12.38 -35.94 6.41
CA MET A 1 -11.00 -35.69 5.93
C MET A 1 -10.42 -34.74 6.95
N ASP A 2 -9.33 -35.14 7.61
CA ASP A 2 -8.71 -34.35 8.66
C ASP A 2 -8.10 -33.08 8.05
N VAL A 3 -8.07 -31.99 8.80
CA VAL A 3 -7.56 -30.67 8.33
C VAL A 3 -6.13 -30.73 7.86
N GLU A 4 -5.30 -31.48 8.56
CA GLU A 4 -3.92 -31.66 8.15
C GLU A 4 -3.80 -32.41 6.82
N GLU A 5 -4.68 -33.39 6.55
CA GLU A 5 -4.76 -34.06 5.25
C GLU A 5 -5.20 -33.09 4.15
N LEU A 6 -6.19 -32.22 4.42
CA LEU A 6 -6.64 -31.19 3.48
C LEU A 6 -5.51 -30.20 3.16
N LYS A 7 -4.82 -29.72 4.17
CA LYS A 7 -3.68 -28.79 4.03
C LYS A 7 -2.49 -29.43 3.33
N GLN A 8 -2.21 -30.70 3.55
CA GLN A 8 -1.21 -31.46 2.80
C GLN A 8 -1.58 -31.64 1.34
N LYS A 9 -2.84 -31.94 1.04
CA LYS A 9 -3.35 -32.02 -0.34
C LYS A 9 -3.24 -30.67 -1.07
N ASN A 10 -3.49 -29.57 -0.37
CA ASN A 10 -3.38 -28.22 -0.91
C ASN A 10 -1.94 -27.84 -1.27
N LYS A 11 -0.94 -28.45 -0.67
CA LYS A 11 0.48 -28.21 -0.97
C LYS A 11 0.84 -28.42 -2.44
N HIS A 12 0.16 -29.30 -3.16
CA HIS A 12 0.38 -29.57 -4.57
C HIS A 12 -0.61 -28.87 -5.50
N ASN A 13 -1.58 -28.10 -4.93
CA ASN A 13 -2.59 -27.40 -5.73
C ASN A 13 -2.07 -26.02 -6.18
N TRP A 14 -1.38 -25.99 -7.33
CA TRP A 14 -0.83 -24.76 -7.89
C TRP A 14 -1.89 -23.72 -8.24
N LYS A 15 -3.11 -24.16 -8.68
CA LYS A 15 -4.22 -23.24 -8.99
C LYS A 15 -4.69 -22.48 -7.77
N LEU A 16 -4.76 -23.16 -6.62
CA LEU A 16 -5.09 -22.54 -5.34
C LEU A 16 -4.00 -21.53 -4.91
N LYS A 17 -2.73 -21.92 -5.01
CA LYS A 17 -1.61 -21.03 -4.67
C LYS A 17 -1.60 -19.77 -5.52
N ILE A 18 -1.64 -19.91 -6.84
CA ILE A 18 -1.63 -18.77 -7.76
C ILE A 18 -2.92 -17.94 -7.60
N GLY A 19 -4.07 -18.57 -7.38
CA GLY A 19 -5.34 -17.88 -7.14
C GLY A 19 -5.27 -17.00 -5.88
N ILE A 20 -4.78 -17.53 -4.75
CA ILE A 20 -4.67 -16.78 -3.50
C ILE A 20 -3.57 -15.71 -3.58
N LEU A 21 -2.39 -16.04 -4.12
CA LEU A 21 -1.31 -15.06 -4.30
C LEU A 21 -1.69 -13.98 -5.32
N GLY A 22 -2.48 -14.34 -6.34
CA GLY A 22 -2.99 -13.42 -7.35
C GLY A 22 -3.84 -12.29 -6.77
N ILE A 23 -4.59 -12.53 -5.70
CA ILE A 23 -5.32 -11.48 -4.98
C ILE A 23 -4.36 -10.41 -4.48
N SER A 24 -3.20 -10.83 -3.98
CA SER A 24 -2.20 -9.92 -3.40
C SER A 24 -1.52 -9.02 -4.42
N LEU A 25 -1.47 -9.40 -5.70
CA LEU A 25 -0.99 -8.53 -6.78
C LEU A 25 -1.78 -7.23 -6.89
N PHE A 26 -3.06 -7.25 -6.52
CA PHE A 26 -3.96 -6.12 -6.73
C PHE A 26 -4.17 -5.24 -5.49
N LEU A 27 -3.47 -5.51 -4.39
CA LEU A 27 -3.64 -4.74 -3.14
C LEU A 27 -3.19 -3.27 -3.26
N GLN A 28 -2.24 -2.97 -4.14
CA GLN A 28 -1.62 -1.65 -4.27
C GLN A 28 -1.80 -1.00 -5.64
N VAL A 29 -2.61 -1.59 -6.53
CA VAL A 29 -2.69 -1.13 -7.94
C VAL A 29 -3.60 0.09 -8.17
N ALA A 30 -4.31 0.57 -7.16
CA ALA A 30 -5.27 1.67 -7.32
C ALA A 30 -4.68 2.95 -7.92
N GLY A 31 -3.38 3.18 -7.73
CA GLY A 31 -2.63 4.33 -8.21
C GLY A 31 -1.62 4.05 -9.32
N SER A 32 -1.66 2.88 -9.98
CA SER A 32 -0.61 2.51 -10.95
C SER A 32 -0.53 3.38 -12.21
N ASN A 33 -1.51 4.24 -12.48
CA ASN A 33 -1.54 5.12 -13.67
C ASN A 33 -1.33 6.62 -13.36
N LEU A 34 -0.55 6.92 -12.34
CA LEU A 34 -0.27 8.29 -11.87
C LEU A 34 0.38 9.19 -12.93
N ALA A 35 1.13 8.63 -13.87
CA ALA A 35 1.70 9.37 -15.01
C ALA A 35 0.63 10.04 -15.90
N ALA A 36 -0.63 9.61 -15.81
CA ALA A 36 -1.75 10.21 -16.54
C ALA A 36 -2.27 11.52 -15.92
N ILE A 37 -1.86 11.88 -14.68
CA ILE A 37 -2.36 13.06 -13.94
C ILE A 37 -2.35 14.36 -14.80
N PRO A 38 -1.24 14.73 -15.47
CA PRO A 38 -1.22 15.96 -16.26
C PRO A 38 -2.20 15.95 -17.44
N LEU A 39 -2.38 14.79 -18.08
CA LEU A 39 -3.31 14.63 -19.21
C LEU A 39 -4.77 14.68 -18.75
N ILE A 40 -5.06 14.11 -17.58
CA ILE A 40 -6.38 14.19 -16.95
C ILE A 40 -6.68 15.64 -16.57
N ALA A 41 -5.73 16.36 -15.95
CA ALA A 41 -5.88 17.75 -15.59
C ALA A 41 -6.17 18.62 -16.83
N LYS A 42 -5.49 18.35 -17.94
CA LYS A 42 -5.73 19.02 -19.23
C LYS A 42 -7.12 18.70 -19.81
N SER A 43 -7.64 17.49 -19.58
CA SER A 43 -8.97 17.08 -20.04
C SER A 43 -10.11 17.64 -19.20
N PHE A 44 -9.84 18.05 -17.96
CA PHE A 44 -10.80 18.64 -17.02
C PHE A 44 -10.32 20.00 -16.50
N PRO A 45 -10.23 21.04 -17.35
CA PRO A 45 -9.65 22.34 -16.99
C PRO A 45 -10.42 23.08 -15.89
N ASN A 46 -11.69 22.75 -15.68
CA ASN A 46 -12.53 23.31 -14.61
C ASN A 46 -12.29 22.67 -13.24
N GLN A 47 -11.45 21.61 -13.17
CA GLN A 47 -11.12 20.93 -11.91
C GLN A 47 -9.77 21.43 -11.38
N SER A 48 -9.66 21.55 -10.05
CA SER A 48 -8.37 21.89 -9.44
C SER A 48 -7.39 20.73 -9.60
N ILE A 49 -6.09 21.04 -9.64
CA ILE A 49 -5.04 20.02 -9.63
C ILE A 49 -5.19 19.07 -8.43
N THR A 50 -5.53 19.62 -7.26
CA THR A 50 -5.80 18.84 -6.04
C THR A 50 -6.94 17.83 -6.26
N SER A 51 -8.03 18.23 -6.96
CA SER A 51 -9.14 17.31 -7.27
C SER A 51 -8.70 16.20 -8.23
N VAL A 52 -7.84 16.49 -9.18
CA VAL A 52 -7.30 15.49 -10.12
C VAL A 52 -6.35 14.53 -9.38
N GLN A 53 -5.46 15.04 -8.54
CA GLN A 53 -4.59 14.19 -7.69
C GLN A 53 -5.43 13.31 -6.76
N ALA A 54 -6.54 13.83 -6.22
CA ALA A 54 -7.45 13.09 -5.36
C ALA A 54 -8.07 11.87 -6.03
N LEU A 55 -8.26 11.84 -7.36
CA LEU A 55 -8.73 10.65 -8.08
C LEU A 55 -7.89 9.40 -7.80
N PHE A 56 -6.61 9.58 -7.51
CA PHE A 56 -5.67 8.49 -7.25
C PHE A 56 -5.57 8.12 -5.76
N THR A 57 -5.98 9.02 -4.87
CA THR A 57 -5.95 8.80 -3.42
C THR A 57 -7.33 8.49 -2.83
N ILE A 58 -8.42 8.81 -3.51
CA ILE A 58 -9.80 8.45 -3.14
C ILE A 58 -9.97 6.93 -2.88
N PRO A 59 -9.38 6.02 -3.68
CA PRO A 59 -9.48 4.60 -3.36
C PRO A 59 -8.96 4.25 -1.97
N SER A 60 -7.91 4.92 -1.47
CA SER A 60 -7.38 4.67 -0.13
C SER A 60 -8.42 4.93 0.96
N PHE A 61 -9.28 5.93 0.80
CA PHE A 61 -10.39 6.19 1.73
C PHE A 61 -11.37 5.02 1.78
N THR A 62 -11.82 4.53 0.62
CA THR A 62 -12.76 3.41 0.59
C THR A 62 -12.10 2.08 0.94
N ILE A 63 -10.81 1.86 0.61
CA ILE A 63 -10.04 0.71 1.11
C ILE A 63 -10.09 0.68 2.64
N MET A 64 -9.79 1.80 3.31
CA MET A 64 -9.83 1.93 4.76
C MET A 64 -11.19 1.53 5.32
N LEU A 65 -12.28 2.07 4.77
CA LEU A 65 -13.63 1.76 5.21
C LEU A 65 -13.97 0.28 5.02
N PHE A 66 -13.70 -0.27 3.86
CA PHE A 66 -14.07 -1.64 3.53
C PHE A 66 -13.16 -2.71 4.17
N ILE A 67 -11.94 -2.37 4.60
CA ILE A 67 -11.16 -3.22 5.51
C ILE A 67 -11.93 -3.40 6.83
N LEU A 68 -12.49 -2.33 7.40
CA LEU A 68 -13.26 -2.41 8.65
C LEU A 68 -14.57 -3.18 8.49
N PHE A 69 -15.24 -3.01 7.35
CA PHE A 69 -16.50 -3.71 7.06
C PHE A 69 -16.30 -5.12 6.50
N SER A 70 -15.08 -5.52 6.12
CA SER A 70 -14.81 -6.82 5.49
C SER A 70 -15.34 -8.01 6.31
N ASN A 71 -15.23 -7.94 7.64
CA ASN A 71 -15.76 -8.99 8.53
C ASN A 71 -17.28 -9.14 8.46
N ALA A 72 -18.05 -8.07 8.23
CA ALA A 72 -19.49 -8.14 8.03
C ALA A 72 -19.82 -8.82 6.69
N PHE A 73 -19.11 -8.45 5.63
CA PHE A 73 -19.25 -9.11 4.31
C PHE A 73 -18.91 -10.60 4.37
N ILE A 74 -17.86 -10.98 5.09
CA ILE A 74 -17.48 -12.38 5.29
C ILE A 74 -18.60 -13.15 6.01
N LYS A 75 -19.25 -12.55 7.02
CA LYS A 75 -20.39 -13.18 7.72
C LYS A 75 -21.60 -13.37 6.81
N TRP A 76 -21.88 -12.44 5.88
CA TRP A 76 -23.04 -12.52 4.98
C TRP A 76 -22.81 -13.40 3.76
N PHE A 77 -21.64 -13.30 3.13
CA PHE A 77 -21.38 -13.91 1.84
C PHE A 77 -20.34 -15.05 1.88
N GLY A 78 -19.62 -15.22 2.99
CA GLY A 78 -18.44 -16.08 3.10
C GLY A 78 -17.18 -15.44 2.52
N LYS A 79 -16.02 -16.06 2.78
CA LYS A 79 -14.72 -15.53 2.35
C LYS A 79 -14.57 -15.54 0.82
N ARG A 80 -14.97 -16.65 0.19
CA ARG A 80 -14.88 -16.85 -1.25
C ARG A 80 -15.64 -15.79 -2.02
N ASN A 81 -16.92 -15.62 -1.70
CA ASN A 81 -17.77 -14.66 -2.40
C ASN A 81 -17.36 -13.22 -2.10
N THR A 82 -16.88 -12.91 -0.90
CA THR A 82 -16.35 -11.57 -0.56
C THR A 82 -15.16 -11.22 -1.44
N VAL A 83 -14.22 -12.14 -1.69
CA VAL A 83 -13.12 -11.92 -2.63
C VAL A 83 -13.63 -11.71 -4.05
N ILE A 84 -14.55 -12.55 -4.52
CA ILE A 84 -15.12 -12.45 -5.87
C ILE A 84 -15.81 -11.09 -6.07
N ILE A 85 -16.68 -10.70 -5.14
CA ILE A 85 -17.36 -9.41 -5.16
C ILE A 85 -16.34 -8.26 -5.19
N GLY A 86 -15.31 -8.33 -4.34
CA GLY A 86 -14.26 -7.33 -4.29
C GLY A 86 -13.48 -7.20 -5.60
N MET A 87 -13.05 -8.32 -6.19
CA MET A 87 -12.31 -8.32 -7.46
C MET A 87 -13.19 -7.85 -8.62
N VAL A 88 -14.45 -8.25 -8.68
CA VAL A 88 -15.42 -7.78 -9.70
C VAL A 88 -15.65 -6.27 -9.55
N ALA A 89 -15.89 -5.78 -8.33
CA ALA A 89 -16.09 -4.36 -8.06
C ALA A 89 -14.85 -3.53 -8.46
N ALA A 90 -13.64 -4.00 -8.11
CA ALA A 90 -12.40 -3.35 -8.50
C ALA A 90 -12.20 -3.33 -10.02
N THR A 91 -12.55 -4.42 -10.72
CA THR A 91 -12.47 -4.48 -12.19
C THR A 91 -13.45 -3.52 -12.84
N ILE A 92 -14.73 -3.57 -12.47
CA ILE A 92 -15.78 -2.70 -13.03
C ILE A 92 -15.43 -1.23 -12.75
N GLY A 93 -15.16 -0.87 -11.48
CA GLY A 93 -14.74 0.49 -11.12
C GLY A 93 -13.47 0.92 -11.84
N GLY A 94 -12.54 -0.04 -12.05
CA GLY A 94 -11.28 0.20 -12.75
C GLY A 94 -11.46 0.61 -14.20
N ILE A 95 -12.32 -0.03 -14.96
CA ILE A 95 -12.49 0.17 -16.42
C ILE A 95 -13.46 1.29 -16.78
N ILE A 96 -14.33 1.74 -15.89
CA ILE A 96 -15.31 2.82 -16.15
C ILE A 96 -14.68 4.06 -16.79
N PRO A 97 -13.50 4.58 -16.33
CA PRO A 97 -12.91 5.79 -16.91
C PRO A 97 -12.45 5.64 -18.37
N PHE A 98 -12.34 4.41 -18.87
CA PHE A 98 -12.07 4.18 -20.29
C PHE A 98 -13.25 4.57 -21.19
N PHE A 99 -14.47 4.36 -20.70
CA PHE A 99 -15.71 4.58 -21.47
C PHE A 99 -16.36 5.92 -21.22
N VAL A 100 -16.05 6.59 -20.10
CA VAL A 100 -16.77 7.77 -19.63
C VAL A 100 -15.83 8.94 -19.44
N ASN A 101 -16.18 10.10 -20.00
CA ASN A 101 -15.44 11.35 -19.84
C ASN A 101 -16.23 12.34 -18.95
N ASN A 102 -16.62 11.90 -17.75
CA ASN A 102 -17.30 12.71 -16.75
C ASN A 102 -16.57 12.57 -15.41
N PHE A 103 -16.10 13.69 -14.86
CA PHE A 103 -15.28 13.71 -13.65
C PHE A 103 -15.97 13.07 -12.45
N SER A 104 -17.25 13.35 -12.21
CA SER A 104 -18.01 12.80 -11.08
C SER A 104 -18.18 11.28 -11.19
N ILE A 105 -18.39 10.75 -12.38
CA ILE A 105 -18.49 9.31 -12.63
C ILE A 105 -17.13 8.65 -12.41
N ILE A 106 -16.04 9.32 -12.84
CA ILE A 106 -14.68 8.84 -12.56
C ILE A 106 -14.43 8.79 -11.05
N VAL A 107 -14.81 9.82 -10.28
CA VAL A 107 -14.72 9.82 -8.81
C VAL A 107 -15.49 8.63 -8.22
N ALA A 108 -16.74 8.42 -8.62
CA ALA A 108 -17.54 7.28 -8.15
C ALA A 108 -16.89 5.93 -8.48
N SER A 109 -16.29 5.82 -9.67
CA SER A 109 -15.56 4.62 -10.08
C SER A 109 -14.32 4.36 -9.18
N ARG A 110 -13.63 5.41 -8.75
CA ARG A 110 -12.48 5.28 -7.82
C ARG A 110 -12.91 4.81 -6.43
N LEU A 111 -14.06 5.31 -5.94
CA LEU A 111 -14.67 4.80 -4.70
C LEU A 111 -14.97 3.29 -4.80
N LEU A 112 -15.53 2.85 -5.95
CA LEU A 112 -15.83 1.43 -6.19
C LEU A 112 -14.56 0.57 -6.26
N VAL A 113 -13.49 1.05 -6.88
CA VAL A 113 -12.17 0.37 -6.90
C VAL A 113 -11.67 0.15 -5.48
N GLY A 114 -11.65 1.20 -4.66
CA GLY A 114 -11.16 1.08 -3.29
C GLY A 114 -12.04 0.19 -2.44
N ALA A 115 -13.37 0.25 -2.59
CA ALA A 115 -14.31 -0.65 -1.92
C ALA A 115 -13.99 -2.12 -2.25
N GLY A 116 -13.80 -2.42 -3.55
CA GLY A 116 -13.43 -3.74 -4.01
C GLY A 116 -12.11 -4.25 -3.41
N ILE A 117 -11.05 -3.44 -3.48
CA ILE A 117 -9.73 -3.79 -2.91
C ILE A 117 -9.83 -3.98 -1.40
N GLY A 118 -10.53 -3.09 -0.69
CA GLY A 118 -10.71 -3.17 0.77
C GLY A 118 -11.35 -4.47 1.23
N LEU A 119 -12.33 -4.99 0.48
CA LEU A 119 -13.01 -6.25 0.80
C LEU A 119 -12.06 -7.46 0.82
N PHE A 120 -11.10 -7.54 -0.09
CA PHE A 120 -10.21 -8.70 -0.14
C PHE A 120 -8.84 -8.48 0.53
N THR A 121 -8.52 -7.26 0.96
CA THR A 121 -7.20 -6.96 1.56
C THR A 121 -6.90 -7.84 2.78
N SER A 122 -7.84 -7.94 3.73
CA SER A 122 -7.67 -8.77 4.92
C SER A 122 -7.69 -10.27 4.59
N LEU A 123 -8.37 -10.66 3.51
CA LEU A 123 -8.52 -12.04 3.08
C LEU A 123 -7.27 -12.58 2.38
N ALA A 124 -6.44 -11.71 1.78
CA ALA A 124 -5.21 -12.12 1.09
C ALA A 124 -4.25 -12.92 1.99
N VAL A 125 -4.12 -12.55 3.26
CA VAL A 125 -3.31 -13.28 4.26
C VAL A 125 -4.11 -14.38 4.95
N SER A 126 -5.38 -14.09 5.32
CA SER A 126 -6.25 -15.03 6.05
C SER A 126 -6.45 -16.34 5.28
N LEU A 127 -6.64 -16.29 3.96
CA LEU A 127 -6.81 -17.47 3.11
C LEU A 127 -5.57 -18.35 3.06
N ILE A 128 -4.36 -17.77 3.13
CA ILE A 128 -3.13 -18.55 3.21
C ILE A 128 -3.11 -19.37 4.52
N GLY A 129 -3.46 -18.74 5.65
CA GLY A 129 -3.53 -19.41 6.95
C GLY A 129 -4.64 -20.47 7.02
N ASP A 130 -5.73 -20.28 6.28
CA ASP A 130 -6.81 -21.25 6.22
C ASP A 130 -6.45 -22.51 5.39
N CYS A 131 -5.72 -22.31 4.29
CA CYS A 131 -5.47 -23.37 3.31
C CYS A 131 -4.14 -24.10 3.46
N PHE A 132 -3.17 -23.51 4.14
CA PHE A 132 -1.80 -24.01 4.25
C PHE A 132 -1.31 -24.01 5.71
N SER A 133 -0.30 -24.83 6.02
CA SER A 133 0.30 -24.93 7.36
C SER A 133 1.82 -25.08 7.29
N GLY A 134 2.50 -24.95 8.44
CA GLY A 134 3.94 -25.19 8.59
C GLY A 134 4.81 -24.26 7.73
N GLU A 135 5.87 -24.80 7.12
CA GLU A 135 6.84 -24.05 6.31
C GLU A 135 6.21 -23.51 5.01
N GLU A 136 5.24 -24.23 4.43
CA GLU A 136 4.54 -23.80 3.24
C GLU A 136 3.75 -22.50 3.48
N GLN A 137 3.04 -22.42 4.59
CA GLN A 137 2.31 -21.21 5.01
C GLN A 137 3.26 -20.02 5.19
N LYS A 138 4.40 -20.22 5.86
CA LYS A 138 5.40 -19.17 6.07
C LYS A 138 5.95 -18.66 4.73
N THR A 139 6.28 -19.58 3.82
CA THR A 139 6.78 -19.27 2.50
C THR A 139 5.77 -18.44 1.69
N LEU A 140 4.49 -18.87 1.68
CA LEU A 140 3.43 -18.18 0.94
C LEU A 140 3.12 -16.78 1.54
N ILE A 141 3.17 -16.63 2.86
CA ILE A 141 3.03 -15.29 3.50
C ILE A 141 4.20 -14.38 3.10
N GLY A 142 5.43 -14.93 3.05
CA GLY A 142 6.60 -14.17 2.59
C GLY A 142 6.45 -13.71 1.14
N ILE A 143 6.00 -14.59 0.25
CA ILE A 143 5.73 -14.24 -1.16
C ILE A 143 4.59 -13.22 -1.26
N GLN A 144 3.52 -13.39 -0.50
CA GLN A 144 2.37 -12.50 -0.47
C GLN A 144 2.78 -11.06 -0.16
N GLY A 145 3.70 -10.85 0.78
CA GLY A 145 4.21 -9.52 1.11
C GLY A 145 4.89 -8.80 -0.05
N ALA A 146 5.55 -9.53 -0.94
CA ALA A 146 6.19 -8.98 -2.14
C ALA A 146 5.20 -8.77 -3.30
N MET A 147 4.11 -9.56 -3.36
CA MET A 147 3.18 -9.56 -4.50
C MET A 147 2.49 -8.21 -4.71
N GLY A 148 2.16 -7.48 -3.64
CA GLY A 148 1.54 -6.15 -3.75
C GLY A 148 2.44 -5.15 -4.49
N THR A 149 3.72 -5.11 -4.14
CA THR A 149 4.70 -4.23 -4.80
C THR A 149 4.99 -4.68 -6.24
N LEU A 150 5.12 -6.00 -6.47
CA LEU A 150 5.28 -6.56 -7.82
C LEU A 150 4.08 -6.22 -8.70
N GLY A 151 2.87 -6.37 -8.17
CA GLY A 151 1.64 -6.01 -8.88
C GLY A 151 1.58 -4.52 -9.21
N ASN A 152 1.84 -3.64 -8.24
CA ASN A 152 1.87 -2.20 -8.48
C ASN A 152 2.92 -1.82 -9.54
N SER A 153 4.15 -2.32 -9.45
CA SER A 153 5.21 -2.02 -10.43
C SER A 153 4.86 -2.53 -11.82
N SER A 154 4.34 -3.77 -11.94
CA SER A 154 3.92 -4.34 -13.22
C SER A 154 2.77 -3.56 -13.85
N MET A 155 1.76 -3.19 -13.05
CA MET A 155 0.61 -2.43 -13.55
C MET A 155 0.99 -0.98 -13.88
N THR A 156 1.93 -0.37 -13.14
CA THR A 156 2.47 0.96 -13.47
C THR A 156 3.19 0.93 -14.81
N PHE A 157 3.99 -0.09 -15.08
CA PHE A 157 4.64 -0.28 -16.39
C PHE A 157 3.61 -0.44 -17.52
N VAL A 158 2.61 -1.33 -17.32
CA VAL A 158 1.54 -1.54 -18.31
C VAL A 158 0.75 -0.24 -18.54
N ALA A 159 0.40 0.49 -17.48
CA ALA A 159 -0.28 1.77 -17.60
C ALA A 159 0.55 2.80 -18.38
N GLY A 160 1.89 2.81 -18.19
CA GLY A 160 2.80 3.64 -18.97
C GLY A 160 2.78 3.35 -20.46
N LEU A 161 2.76 2.07 -20.84
CA LEU A 161 2.61 1.67 -22.25
C LEU A 161 1.26 2.11 -22.84
N LEU A 162 0.18 1.91 -22.10
CA LEU A 162 -1.17 2.31 -22.51
C LEU A 162 -1.35 3.83 -22.61
N LEU A 163 -0.55 4.59 -21.85
CA LEU A 163 -0.57 6.07 -21.89
C LEU A 163 -0.22 6.62 -23.27
N GLY A 164 0.60 5.90 -24.04
CA GLY A 164 0.92 6.24 -25.43
C GLY A 164 -0.28 6.25 -26.37
N ILE A 165 -1.41 5.60 -26.01
CA ILE A 165 -2.64 5.58 -26.80
C ILE A 165 -3.53 6.77 -26.39
N LYS A 166 -3.93 6.83 -25.16
CA LYS A 166 -4.71 7.91 -24.51
C LYS A 166 -4.73 7.69 -22.99
N TRP A 167 -4.94 8.75 -22.20
CA TRP A 167 -4.94 8.63 -20.75
C TRP A 167 -6.03 7.68 -20.22
N GLN A 168 -7.20 7.61 -20.88
CA GLN A 168 -8.27 6.67 -20.50
C GLN A 168 -7.84 5.21 -20.67
N ALA A 169 -6.99 4.91 -21.67
CA ALA A 169 -6.52 3.54 -21.90
C ALA A 169 -5.69 3.01 -20.72
N THR A 170 -5.03 3.90 -19.96
CA THR A 170 -4.26 3.50 -18.79
C THR A 170 -5.10 2.72 -17.77
N PHE A 171 -6.41 2.93 -17.72
CA PHE A 171 -7.31 2.23 -16.80
C PHE A 171 -7.63 0.79 -17.22
N LEU A 172 -7.29 0.38 -18.45
CA LEU A 172 -7.52 -1.01 -18.92
C LEU A 172 -6.64 -2.03 -18.20
N TYR A 173 -5.59 -1.62 -17.47
CA TYR A 173 -4.80 -2.56 -16.68
C TYR A 173 -5.64 -3.31 -15.63
N PHE A 174 -6.77 -2.76 -15.20
CA PHE A 174 -7.69 -3.47 -14.31
C PHE A 174 -8.28 -4.76 -14.91
N LEU A 175 -8.27 -4.91 -16.24
CA LEU A 175 -8.69 -6.17 -16.89
C LEU A 175 -7.78 -7.35 -16.52
N VAL A 176 -6.54 -7.08 -16.11
CA VAL A 176 -5.61 -8.11 -15.64
C VAL A 176 -6.13 -8.83 -14.38
N ILE A 177 -7.07 -8.23 -13.64
CA ILE A 177 -7.73 -8.88 -12.50
C ILE A 177 -8.53 -10.11 -12.95
N ILE A 178 -9.13 -10.10 -14.15
CA ILE A 178 -10.04 -11.16 -14.64
C ILE A 178 -9.39 -12.56 -14.67
N PRO A 179 -8.23 -12.77 -15.30
CA PRO A 179 -7.61 -14.09 -15.28
C PRO A 179 -7.27 -14.59 -13.88
N PHE A 180 -6.84 -13.70 -12.96
CA PHE A 180 -6.58 -14.08 -11.57
C PHE A 180 -7.87 -14.38 -10.80
N LEU A 181 -8.95 -13.66 -11.06
CA LEU A 181 -10.29 -13.97 -10.54
C LEU A 181 -10.73 -15.37 -10.95
N ILE A 182 -10.57 -15.71 -12.23
CA ILE A 182 -10.91 -17.06 -12.75
C ILE A 182 -10.04 -18.13 -12.07
N LEU A 183 -8.73 -17.90 -11.95
CA LEU A 183 -7.82 -18.81 -11.26
C LEU A 183 -8.19 -19.00 -9.78
N PHE A 184 -8.57 -17.91 -9.11
CA PHE A 184 -9.07 -17.97 -7.73
C PHE A 184 -10.35 -18.80 -7.62
N MET A 185 -11.33 -18.57 -8.50
CA MET A 185 -12.60 -19.29 -8.50
C MET A 185 -12.41 -20.80 -8.75
N LEU A 186 -11.45 -21.18 -9.60
CA LEU A 186 -11.10 -22.56 -9.90
C LEU A 186 -10.27 -23.23 -8.79
N GLY A 187 -9.40 -22.44 -8.12
CA GLY A 187 -8.51 -22.93 -7.07
C GLY A 187 -9.19 -23.02 -5.70
N TYR A 188 -9.96 -21.99 -5.31
CA TYR A 188 -10.64 -21.93 -4.03
C TYR A 188 -12.15 -22.18 -4.19
N THR A 189 -12.57 -23.43 -3.98
CA THR A 189 -13.95 -23.87 -4.19
C THR A 189 -14.82 -23.65 -2.95
N SER A 190 -16.16 -23.56 -3.13
CA SER A 190 -17.12 -23.47 -2.03
C SER A 190 -17.08 -24.68 -1.09
N LYS A 191 -16.68 -25.85 -1.59
CA LYS A 191 -16.50 -27.06 -0.78
C LYS A 191 -15.33 -26.89 0.21
N MET A 192 -14.19 -26.36 -0.26
CA MET A 192 -13.02 -26.07 0.58
C MET A 192 -13.33 -25.06 1.67
N GLU A 193 -14.12 -24.01 1.34
CA GLU A 193 -14.53 -23.02 2.32
C GLU A 193 -15.37 -23.62 3.45
N LYS A 194 -16.35 -24.50 3.12
CA LYS A 194 -17.17 -25.18 4.12
C LYS A 194 -16.35 -26.08 5.04
N GLU A 195 -15.41 -26.84 4.46
CA GLU A 195 -14.50 -27.71 5.20
C GLU A 195 -13.64 -26.90 6.19
N THR A 196 -13.14 -25.72 5.77
CA THR A 196 -12.33 -24.83 6.60
C THR A 196 -13.13 -24.16 7.75
N ILE A 197 -14.43 -23.89 7.53
CA ILE A 197 -15.30 -23.25 8.55
C ILE A 197 -15.68 -24.23 9.66
N ILE A 198 -15.98 -25.49 9.33
CA ILE A 198 -16.35 -26.53 10.29
C ILE A 198 -15.23 -26.71 11.31
N ASP A 199 -14.04 -26.72 10.87
CA ASP A 199 -12.80 -26.87 11.61
C ASP A 199 -12.53 -25.78 12.64
N LYS A 200 -12.74 -24.51 12.23
CA LYS A 200 -12.55 -23.38 13.13
C LYS A 200 -13.57 -23.36 14.28
N LYS A 201 -14.77 -23.89 14.06
CA LYS A 201 -15.80 -23.99 15.10
C LYS A 201 -15.43 -25.03 16.16
N GLU A 202 -14.78 -26.13 15.77
CA GLU A 202 -14.35 -27.16 16.70
C GLU A 202 -13.14 -26.71 17.54
N ASN A 203 -12.25 -25.88 16.98
CA ASN A 203 -11.04 -25.40 17.65
C ASN A 203 -11.17 -24.07 18.41
N SER A 204 -12.33 -23.37 18.35
CA SER A 204 -12.49 -22.02 18.92
C SER A 204 -12.99 -21.95 20.37
N ASN A 205 -13.00 -23.06 21.11
CA ASN A 205 -13.47 -23.13 22.50
C ASN A 205 -12.46 -22.63 23.54
N SER A 206 -11.63 -21.66 23.27
CA SER A 206 -11.01 -20.83 24.33
C SER A 206 -10.17 -19.69 23.75
N LYS A 207 -10.67 -18.48 23.89
CA LYS A 207 -9.81 -17.31 24.20
C LYS A 207 -10.69 -16.22 24.81
N ASN A 208 -10.67 -16.10 26.12
CA ASN A 208 -11.08 -14.91 26.86
C ASN A 208 -10.30 -13.72 26.30
N GLU A 209 -10.99 -12.77 25.65
CA GLU A 209 -10.44 -11.47 25.31
C GLU A 209 -10.14 -10.71 26.59
N LYS A 210 -8.90 -10.81 27.09
CA LYS A 210 -8.42 -9.88 28.10
C LYS A 210 -8.27 -8.52 27.42
N HIS A 211 -8.86 -7.48 28.00
CA HIS A 211 -8.65 -6.09 27.59
C HIS A 211 -7.17 -5.72 27.81
N ALA A 212 -6.32 -5.99 26.83
CA ALA A 212 -4.92 -5.57 26.85
C ALA A 212 -4.87 -4.06 26.66
N LYS A 213 -4.20 -3.34 27.56
CA LYS A 213 -3.98 -1.89 27.43
C LYS A 213 -3.01 -1.63 26.29
N ILE A 214 -3.40 -0.74 25.37
CA ILE A 214 -2.54 -0.32 24.27
C ILE A 214 -1.52 0.68 24.82
N PRO A 215 -0.21 0.44 24.71
CA PRO A 215 0.83 1.39 25.14
C PRO A 215 0.73 2.73 24.39
N ALA A 216 0.96 3.84 25.07
CA ALA A 216 0.91 5.19 24.47
C ALA A 216 1.84 5.35 23.25
N LEU A 217 2.95 4.64 23.22
CA LEU A 217 3.90 4.64 22.10
C LEU A 217 3.26 4.19 20.77
N ILE A 218 2.24 3.33 20.82
CA ILE A 218 1.55 2.83 19.62
C ILE A 218 0.70 3.94 18.97
N TYR A 219 0.08 4.81 19.77
CA TYR A 219 -0.63 5.98 19.22
C TYR A 219 0.32 6.94 18.49
N VAL A 220 1.54 7.12 19.04
CA VAL A 220 2.58 7.90 18.36
C VAL A 220 2.99 7.22 17.06
N ALA A 221 3.16 5.89 17.05
CA ALA A 221 3.47 5.15 15.84
C ALA A 221 2.37 5.28 14.76
N PHE A 222 1.10 5.24 15.14
CA PHE A 222 -0.02 5.47 14.22
C PHE A 222 0.00 6.87 13.62
N PHE A 223 0.25 7.89 14.46
CA PHE A 223 0.34 9.26 13.99
C PHE A 223 1.54 9.47 13.05
N MET A 224 2.69 8.86 13.36
CA MET A 224 3.87 8.91 12.49
C MET A 224 3.61 8.22 11.15
N LEU A 225 2.90 7.08 11.13
CA LEU A 225 2.50 6.41 9.88
C LEU A 225 1.56 7.30 9.05
N PHE A 226 0.58 7.91 9.68
CA PHE A 226 -0.33 8.85 9.01
C PHE A 226 0.45 10.00 8.35
N LEU A 227 1.33 10.68 9.10
CA LEU A 227 2.15 11.78 8.57
C LEU A 227 3.10 11.31 7.47
N TYR A 228 3.73 10.15 7.66
CA TYR A 228 4.62 9.56 6.67
C TYR A 228 3.89 9.31 5.34
N PHE A 229 2.73 8.64 5.37
CA PHE A 229 1.97 8.38 4.15
C PHE A 229 1.39 9.65 3.53
N THR A 230 1.06 10.67 4.34
CA THR A 230 0.66 12.00 3.85
C THR A 230 1.78 12.64 3.03
N ALA A 231 3.03 12.58 3.50
CA ALA A 231 4.17 13.12 2.77
C ALA A 231 4.58 12.24 1.58
N PHE A 232 4.65 10.91 1.80
CA PHE A 232 5.15 9.97 0.81
C PHE A 232 4.26 9.88 -0.43
N MET A 233 2.94 10.00 -0.29
CA MET A 233 2.01 9.93 -1.42
C MET A 233 2.19 11.07 -2.44
N VAL A 234 2.90 12.14 -2.08
CA VAL A 234 3.26 13.22 -3.02
C VAL A 234 4.20 12.73 -4.13
N GLU A 235 5.06 11.74 -3.85
CA GLU A 235 5.85 11.05 -4.89
C GLU A 235 4.91 10.58 -6.02
N ALA A 236 3.85 9.90 -5.66
CA ALA A 236 2.90 9.38 -6.60
C ALA A 236 2.07 10.47 -7.31
N THR A 237 1.61 11.49 -6.59
CA THR A 237 0.64 12.47 -7.11
C THR A 237 1.28 13.69 -7.76
N ALA A 238 2.53 14.02 -7.46
CA ALA A 238 3.22 15.20 -7.98
C ALA A 238 4.30 14.90 -9.01
N SER A 239 4.89 13.68 -9.05
CA SER A 239 6.02 13.36 -9.95
C SER A 239 5.74 13.66 -11.42
N ALA A 240 4.56 13.27 -11.93
CA ALA A 240 4.20 13.52 -13.32
C ALA A 240 4.04 15.03 -13.62
N LEU A 241 3.56 15.80 -12.65
CA LEU A 241 3.43 17.26 -12.78
C LEU A 241 4.80 17.94 -12.72
N VAL A 242 5.72 17.48 -11.86
CA VAL A 242 7.09 18.01 -11.77
C VAL A 242 7.85 17.77 -13.07
N ILE A 243 7.74 16.56 -13.64
CA ILE A 243 8.37 16.24 -14.94
C ILE A 243 7.84 17.14 -16.03
N GLN A 244 6.53 17.39 -16.06
CA GLN A 244 5.91 18.30 -17.01
C GLN A 244 6.38 19.76 -16.80
N GLN A 245 6.42 20.24 -15.56
CA GLN A 245 6.86 21.60 -15.21
C GLN A 245 8.33 21.84 -15.56
N ASN A 246 9.19 20.86 -15.33
CA ASN A 246 10.64 20.96 -15.57
C ASN A 246 11.04 20.51 -17.00
N HIS A 247 10.06 20.15 -17.85
CA HIS A 247 10.31 19.70 -19.24
C HIS A 247 11.33 18.55 -19.35
N LEU A 248 11.33 17.59 -18.40
CA LEU A 248 12.39 16.58 -18.29
C LEU A 248 12.24 15.45 -19.32
N ALA A 249 11.01 14.96 -19.56
CA ALA A 249 10.73 13.85 -20.48
C ALA A 249 9.23 13.66 -20.75
N ASN A 250 8.89 12.64 -21.54
CA ASN A 250 7.52 12.18 -21.66
C ASN A 250 7.10 11.33 -20.45
N GLN A 251 5.81 11.28 -20.16
CA GLN A 251 5.24 10.64 -18.97
C GLN A 251 5.31 9.09 -19.00
N GLY A 252 5.49 8.50 -20.19
CA GLY A 252 5.68 7.05 -20.32
C GLY A 252 6.99 6.57 -19.69
N LEU A 253 8.05 7.37 -19.83
CA LEU A 253 9.35 7.07 -19.19
C LEU A 253 9.23 7.11 -17.66
N LEU A 254 8.48 8.08 -17.12
CA LEU A 254 8.20 8.15 -15.68
C LEU A 254 7.57 6.85 -15.14
N SER A 255 6.58 6.30 -15.85
CA SER A 255 5.95 5.03 -15.43
C SER A 255 6.95 3.89 -15.34
N THR A 256 7.90 3.84 -16.28
CA THR A 256 8.98 2.85 -16.28
C THR A 256 9.91 3.07 -15.09
N GLU A 257 10.31 4.31 -14.81
CA GLU A 257 11.19 4.64 -13.68
C GLU A 257 10.53 4.33 -12.34
N ILE A 258 9.25 4.69 -12.14
CA ILE A 258 8.50 4.36 -10.93
C ILE A 258 8.38 2.82 -10.77
N ALA A 259 8.10 2.09 -11.86
CA ALA A 259 8.01 0.64 -11.82
C ALA A 259 9.35 0.00 -11.40
N VAL A 260 10.46 0.43 -11.98
CA VAL A 260 11.80 -0.06 -11.63
C VAL A 260 12.17 0.33 -10.20
N ALA A 261 11.94 1.59 -9.81
CA ALA A 261 12.19 2.04 -8.45
C ALA A 261 11.39 1.23 -7.43
N GLY A 262 10.11 0.94 -7.71
CA GLY A 262 9.26 0.09 -6.88
C GLY A 262 9.82 -1.33 -6.71
N LEU A 263 10.32 -1.96 -7.78
CA LEU A 263 10.98 -3.27 -7.71
C LEU A 263 12.24 -3.22 -6.84
N ILE A 264 13.06 -2.19 -6.99
CA ILE A 264 14.25 -1.98 -6.15
C ILE A 264 13.84 -1.76 -4.70
N GLY A 265 12.78 -0.98 -4.44
CA GLY A 265 12.21 -0.78 -3.11
C GLY A 265 11.74 -2.09 -2.45
N ALA A 266 11.16 -3.01 -3.22
CA ALA A 266 10.80 -4.35 -2.74
C ALA A 266 12.04 -5.14 -2.30
N VAL A 267 13.11 -5.11 -3.07
CA VAL A 267 14.39 -5.76 -2.71
C VAL A 267 14.98 -5.15 -1.45
N ILE A 268 14.96 -3.82 -1.31
CA ILE A 268 15.41 -3.11 -0.10
C ILE A 268 14.58 -3.56 1.11
N SER A 269 13.25 -3.66 0.97
CA SER A 269 12.35 -4.08 2.05
C SER A 269 12.59 -5.52 2.48
N ILE A 270 12.89 -6.44 1.55
CA ILE A 270 13.31 -7.82 1.86
C ILE A 270 14.62 -7.82 2.67
N GLY A 271 15.51 -6.88 2.38
CA GLY A 271 16.78 -6.68 3.09
C GLY A 271 16.65 -6.07 4.49
N TYR A 272 15.43 -5.68 4.94
CA TYR A 272 15.19 -4.96 6.20
C TYR A 272 15.91 -5.59 7.40
N ALA A 273 15.81 -6.90 7.58
CA ALA A 273 16.42 -7.58 8.73
C ALA A 273 17.96 -7.42 8.79
N LYS A 274 18.63 -7.39 7.63
CA LYS A 274 20.08 -7.15 7.56
C LYS A 274 20.41 -5.68 7.84
N ILE A 275 19.64 -4.76 7.29
CA ILE A 275 19.80 -3.32 7.50
C ILE A 275 19.54 -2.98 8.97
N PHE A 276 18.50 -3.55 9.57
CA PHE A 276 18.18 -3.35 10.98
C PHE A 276 19.28 -3.85 11.93
N LYS A 277 19.97 -4.94 11.60
CA LYS A 277 21.13 -5.43 12.39
C LYS A 277 22.25 -4.40 12.50
N VAL A 278 22.46 -3.59 11.42
CA VAL A 278 23.49 -2.55 11.37
C VAL A 278 23.01 -1.25 12.01
N LEU A 279 21.86 -0.75 11.57
CA LEU A 279 21.35 0.57 11.96
C LEU A 279 20.55 0.56 13.28
N LYS A 280 19.99 -0.60 13.68
CA LYS A 280 19.20 -0.77 14.90
C LYS A 280 18.10 0.34 15.02
N HIS A 281 18.11 1.07 16.13
CA HIS A 281 17.14 2.14 16.41
C HIS A 281 17.27 3.37 15.50
N PHE A 282 18.37 3.51 14.75
CA PHE A 282 18.55 4.57 13.75
C PHE A 282 17.95 4.22 12.37
N THR A 283 17.48 3.00 12.17
CA THR A 283 16.84 2.59 10.90
C THR A 283 15.75 3.57 10.43
N PRO A 284 14.75 3.99 11.25
CA PRO A 284 13.72 4.92 10.82
C PRO A 284 14.28 6.31 10.53
N VAL A 285 15.31 6.75 11.26
CA VAL A 285 15.96 8.05 11.03
C VAL A 285 16.59 8.09 9.65
N VAL A 286 17.43 7.09 9.33
CA VAL A 286 18.12 7.01 8.03
C VAL A 286 17.12 6.86 6.91
N SER A 287 16.11 6.00 7.06
CA SER A 287 15.12 5.76 6.03
C SER A 287 14.32 7.02 5.70
N VAL A 288 13.78 7.71 6.70
CA VAL A 288 12.98 8.93 6.49
C VAL A 288 13.84 10.09 5.97
N ALA A 289 15.08 10.21 6.46
CA ALA A 289 16.03 11.22 5.95
C ALA A 289 16.36 10.99 4.46
N CYS A 290 16.59 9.72 4.05
CA CYS A 290 16.76 9.39 2.63
C CYS A 290 15.53 9.80 1.80
N GLY A 291 14.32 9.59 2.32
CA GLY A 291 13.09 10.04 1.66
C GLY A 291 13.03 11.55 1.50
N ALA A 292 13.36 12.31 2.56
CA ALA A 292 13.40 13.78 2.51
C ALA A 292 14.41 14.28 1.47
N ILE A 293 15.61 13.69 1.44
CA ILE A 293 16.64 14.02 0.44
C ILE A 293 16.13 13.65 -0.96
N GLY A 294 15.48 12.49 -1.12
CA GLY A 294 14.91 12.06 -2.39
C GLY A 294 13.89 13.06 -2.95
N PHE A 295 12.99 13.60 -2.12
CA PHE A 295 12.06 14.65 -2.52
C PHE A 295 12.77 15.94 -2.94
N ILE A 296 13.82 16.35 -2.24
CA ILE A 296 14.63 17.52 -2.62
C ILE A 296 15.30 17.27 -3.97
N VAL A 297 15.93 16.10 -4.17
CA VAL A 297 16.60 15.74 -5.43
C VAL A 297 15.59 15.75 -6.59
N CYS A 298 14.41 15.13 -6.43
CA CYS A 298 13.37 15.16 -7.46
C CYS A 298 12.87 16.59 -7.74
N SER A 299 12.72 17.42 -6.72
CA SER A 299 12.25 18.81 -6.88
C SER A 299 13.22 19.69 -7.68
N GLN A 300 14.51 19.35 -7.66
CA GLN A 300 15.60 20.10 -8.32
C GLN A 300 16.15 19.36 -9.56
N ALA A 301 15.52 18.26 -9.97
CA ALA A 301 16.00 17.46 -11.08
C ALA A 301 15.98 18.27 -12.39
N ILE A 302 17.11 18.23 -13.11
CA ILE A 302 17.31 18.86 -14.43
C ILE A 302 17.25 17.82 -15.56
N ASN A 303 17.25 16.55 -15.25
CA ASN A 303 17.08 15.43 -16.20
C ASN A 303 16.48 14.21 -15.49
N MET A 304 16.03 13.22 -16.27
CA MET A 304 15.39 12.01 -15.76
C MET A 304 16.32 11.17 -14.89
N THR A 305 17.61 11.13 -15.18
CA THR A 305 18.55 10.34 -14.37
C THR A 305 18.64 10.84 -12.93
N ILE A 306 18.69 12.18 -12.73
CA ILE A 306 18.69 12.78 -11.39
C ILE A 306 17.33 12.54 -10.71
N PHE A 307 16.24 12.65 -11.47
CA PHE A 307 14.91 12.36 -10.97
C PHE A 307 14.79 10.90 -10.48
N PHE A 308 15.31 9.95 -11.27
CA PHE A 308 15.34 8.53 -10.90
C PHE A 308 16.17 8.26 -9.63
N VAL A 309 17.33 8.91 -9.48
CA VAL A 309 18.10 8.83 -8.23
C VAL A 309 17.27 9.31 -7.02
N GLY A 310 16.54 10.39 -7.19
CA GLY A 310 15.61 10.86 -6.17
C GLY A 310 14.52 9.84 -5.83
N LEU A 311 13.92 9.19 -6.84
CA LEU A 311 12.95 8.11 -6.63
C LEU A 311 13.56 6.93 -5.86
N LEU A 312 14.80 6.53 -6.19
CA LEU A 312 15.48 5.45 -5.46
C LEU A 312 15.71 5.79 -3.99
N LEU A 313 16.10 7.04 -3.68
CA LEU A 313 16.23 7.50 -2.30
C LEU A 313 14.88 7.50 -1.57
N MET A 314 13.79 7.87 -2.25
CA MET A 314 12.44 7.76 -1.67
C MET A 314 12.06 6.30 -1.38
N MET A 315 12.45 5.33 -2.21
CA MET A 315 12.18 3.90 -1.96
C MET A 315 12.87 3.39 -0.69
N VAL A 316 14.05 3.93 -0.34
CA VAL A 316 14.71 3.61 0.94
C VAL A 316 13.84 4.02 2.13
N SER A 317 13.04 5.08 2.01
CA SER A 317 12.17 5.52 3.10
C SER A 317 11.09 4.50 3.47
N SER A 318 10.74 3.59 2.58
CA SER A 318 9.77 2.53 2.86
C SER A 318 10.18 1.58 4.00
N LEU A 319 11.46 1.54 4.37
CA LEU A 319 11.96 0.77 5.53
C LEU A 319 11.37 1.24 6.88
N ILE A 320 10.77 2.43 6.94
CA ILE A 320 10.03 2.86 8.13
C ILE A 320 8.83 1.93 8.41
N ILE A 321 8.21 1.40 7.36
CA ILE A 321 7.01 0.56 7.48
C ILE A 321 7.30 -0.71 8.27
N PRO A 322 8.23 -1.60 7.84
CA PRO A 322 8.56 -2.79 8.60
C PRO A 322 9.13 -2.46 9.99
N TYR A 323 9.86 -1.34 10.16
CA TYR A 323 10.35 -0.92 11.47
C TYR A 323 9.21 -0.59 12.45
N VAL A 324 8.21 0.16 12.01
CA VAL A 324 7.07 0.52 12.86
C VAL A 324 6.23 -0.71 13.18
N TYR A 325 5.98 -1.59 12.22
CA TYR A 325 5.26 -2.85 12.47
C TYR A 325 6.01 -3.77 13.42
N ASP A 326 7.33 -3.93 13.28
CA ASP A 326 8.17 -4.70 14.19
C ASP A 326 8.13 -4.13 15.62
N THR A 327 8.23 -2.80 15.74
CA THR A 327 8.12 -2.11 17.03
C THR A 327 6.73 -2.30 17.67
N ILE A 328 5.66 -2.17 16.89
CA ILE A 328 4.28 -2.38 17.36
C ILE A 328 4.12 -3.82 17.84
N LEU A 329 4.58 -4.80 17.08
CA LEU A 329 4.41 -6.21 17.39
C LEU A 329 5.25 -6.64 18.60
N SER A 330 6.40 -6.02 18.84
CA SER A 330 7.25 -6.31 20.00
C SER A 330 6.67 -5.80 21.33
N ASP A 331 5.86 -4.73 21.26
CA ASP A 331 5.34 -4.03 22.45
C ASP A 331 3.88 -4.40 22.77
N VAL A 332 3.25 -5.29 21.99
CA VAL A 332 1.81 -5.64 22.07
C VAL A 332 1.60 -7.11 22.33
N ASP A 333 0.60 -7.43 23.14
CA ASP A 333 0.14 -8.80 23.36
C ASP A 333 -0.34 -9.43 22.04
N SER A 334 0.02 -10.69 21.80
CA SER A 334 -0.35 -11.42 20.58
C SER A 334 -1.86 -11.47 20.32
N SER A 335 -2.68 -11.37 21.39
CA SER A 335 -4.14 -11.38 21.31
C SER A 335 -4.74 -10.20 20.54
N ILE A 336 -4.10 -9.01 20.59
CA ILE A 336 -4.57 -7.78 19.94
C ILE A 336 -3.72 -7.35 18.74
N SER A 337 -2.64 -8.10 18.42
CA SER A 337 -1.71 -7.75 17.33
C SER A 337 -2.42 -7.52 15.99
N ASN A 338 -3.38 -8.39 15.63
CA ASN A 338 -4.14 -8.25 14.38
C ASN A 338 -4.98 -6.97 14.33
N LEU A 339 -5.61 -6.58 15.45
CA LEU A 339 -6.37 -5.33 15.55
C LEU A 339 -5.46 -4.12 15.35
N ILE A 340 -4.32 -4.13 16.02
CA ILE A 340 -3.33 -3.05 15.96
C ILE A 340 -2.75 -2.88 14.55
N ILE A 341 -2.44 -3.99 13.85
CA ILE A 341 -2.01 -3.96 12.45
C ILE A 341 -3.11 -3.39 11.55
N SER A 342 -4.36 -3.77 11.77
CA SER A 342 -5.50 -3.22 11.00
C SER A 342 -5.64 -1.71 11.21
N ILE A 343 -5.51 -1.22 12.45
CA ILE A 343 -5.52 0.21 12.75
C ILE A 343 -4.34 0.93 12.07
N ALA A 344 -3.15 0.35 12.09
CA ALA A 344 -1.99 0.89 11.38
C ALA A 344 -2.26 1.03 9.88
N GLN A 345 -2.88 0.03 9.24
CA GLN A 345 -3.28 0.10 7.83
C GLN A 345 -4.34 1.17 7.58
N VAL A 346 -5.28 1.37 8.51
CA VAL A 346 -6.25 2.47 8.45
C VAL A 346 -5.53 3.82 8.47
N CYS A 347 -4.55 4.02 9.35
CA CYS A 347 -3.76 5.26 9.43
C CYS A 347 -2.96 5.50 8.14
N ASN A 348 -2.37 4.45 7.56
CA ASN A 348 -1.66 4.54 6.28
C ASN A 348 -2.58 5.01 5.16
N ASN A 349 -3.74 4.37 5.01
CA ASN A 349 -4.71 4.72 3.97
C ASN A 349 -5.33 6.10 4.18
N LEU A 350 -5.57 6.50 5.44
CA LEU A 350 -6.05 7.84 5.77
C LEU A 350 -5.02 8.91 5.41
N GLY A 351 -3.73 8.68 5.70
CA GLY A 351 -2.63 9.55 5.31
C GLY A 351 -2.52 9.69 3.79
N ALA A 352 -2.59 8.55 3.08
CA ALA A 352 -2.57 8.54 1.62
C ALA A 352 -3.75 9.31 1.01
N PHE A 353 -4.97 9.10 1.52
CA PHE A 353 -6.16 9.84 1.08
C PHE A 353 -6.05 11.34 1.35
N ALA A 354 -5.62 11.72 2.54
CA ALA A 354 -5.54 13.11 2.97
C ALA A 354 -4.41 13.90 2.28
N SER A 355 -3.42 13.21 1.71
CA SER A 355 -2.19 13.78 1.14
C SER A 355 -2.43 14.99 0.21
N PRO A 356 -3.21 14.90 -0.89
CA PRO A 356 -3.37 16.03 -1.80
C PRO A 356 -4.01 17.24 -1.13
N TYR A 357 -4.90 17.03 -0.17
CA TYR A 357 -5.58 18.10 0.54
C TYR A 357 -4.67 18.78 1.56
N ILE A 358 -3.99 18.01 2.40
CA ILE A 358 -3.09 18.53 3.43
C ILE A 358 -1.89 19.23 2.79
N ILE A 359 -1.24 18.58 1.81
CA ILE A 359 -0.06 19.16 1.15
C ILE A 359 -0.44 20.41 0.36
N SER A 360 -1.59 20.40 -0.36
CA SER A 360 -2.07 21.60 -1.05
C SER A 360 -2.40 22.74 -0.09
N ALA A 361 -3.00 22.44 1.08
CA ALA A 361 -3.26 23.45 2.11
C ALA A 361 -1.97 24.04 2.68
N LEU A 362 -1.00 23.19 3.04
CA LEU A 362 0.31 23.62 3.54
C LEU A 362 1.06 24.46 2.48
N SER A 363 1.01 24.04 1.20
CA SER A 363 1.60 24.81 0.09
C SER A 363 1.00 26.20 0.00
N LYS A 364 -0.33 26.32 0.01
CA LYS A 364 -1.03 27.61 -0.07
C LYS A 364 -0.72 28.51 1.14
N MET A 365 -0.67 27.95 2.35
CA MET A 365 -0.30 28.71 3.56
C MET A 365 1.13 29.25 3.49
N ALA A 366 2.04 28.56 2.80
CA ALA A 366 3.41 28.99 2.58
C ALA A 366 3.55 29.95 1.35
N GLY A 367 2.45 30.29 0.67
CA GLY A 367 2.49 31.11 -0.56
C GLY A 367 3.04 30.35 -1.78
N LEU A 368 3.04 29.03 -1.74
CA LEU A 368 3.60 28.13 -2.75
C LEU A 368 2.44 27.44 -3.51
N SER A 369 2.60 27.20 -4.81
CA SER A 369 1.50 26.69 -5.64
C SER A 369 1.88 25.62 -6.65
N THR A 370 3.18 25.31 -6.79
CA THR A 370 3.68 24.41 -7.82
C THR A 370 3.78 22.96 -7.31
N ALA A 371 3.85 21.97 -8.23
CA ALA A 371 4.10 20.58 -7.87
C ALA A 371 5.52 20.39 -7.29
N VAL A 372 6.48 21.17 -7.73
CA VAL A 372 7.84 21.23 -7.17
C VAL A 372 7.77 21.63 -5.69
N ASP A 373 6.92 22.62 -5.35
CA ASP A 373 6.74 23.08 -3.97
C ASP A 373 6.07 21.99 -3.11
N GLN A 374 5.13 21.23 -3.65
CA GLN A 374 4.53 20.09 -2.95
C GLN A 374 5.61 19.06 -2.55
N MET A 375 6.58 18.79 -3.43
CA MET A 375 7.71 17.90 -3.11
C MET A 375 8.59 18.48 -2.00
N ARG A 376 8.89 19.80 -2.03
CA ARG A 376 9.68 20.47 -1.00
C ARG A 376 8.99 20.45 0.37
N ILE A 377 7.68 20.66 0.41
CA ILE A 377 6.88 20.57 1.65
C ILE A 377 6.90 19.14 2.19
N SER A 378 6.78 18.13 1.32
CA SER A 378 6.89 16.73 1.73
C SER A 378 8.28 16.41 2.29
N ALA A 379 9.33 16.96 1.69
CA ALA A 379 10.69 16.85 2.23
C ALA A 379 10.80 17.46 3.64
N CYS A 380 10.24 18.65 3.86
CA CYS A 380 10.20 19.29 5.17
C CYS A 380 9.43 18.45 6.19
N LEU A 381 8.27 17.91 5.81
CA LEU A 381 7.46 17.06 6.69
C LEU A 381 8.20 15.77 7.07
N LEU A 382 8.85 15.12 6.12
CA LEU A 382 9.71 13.96 6.40
C LEU A 382 10.92 14.34 7.26
N GLY A 383 11.50 15.52 7.04
CA GLY A 383 12.56 16.06 7.91
C GLY A 383 12.13 16.20 9.38
N ILE A 384 10.93 16.72 9.61
CA ILE A 384 10.35 16.81 10.96
C ILE A 384 10.16 15.40 11.56
N ILE A 385 9.63 14.46 10.79
CA ILE A 385 9.46 13.07 11.23
C ILE A 385 10.83 12.45 11.58
N ALA A 386 11.86 12.69 10.77
CA ALA A 386 13.22 12.19 11.04
C ALA A 386 13.76 12.74 12.37
N ILE A 387 13.56 14.03 12.66
CA ILE A 387 13.97 14.64 13.94
C ILE A 387 13.26 13.95 15.12
N VAL A 388 11.96 13.68 15.02
CA VAL A 388 11.23 12.97 16.08
C VAL A 388 11.84 11.58 16.30
N PHE A 389 12.16 10.84 15.23
CA PHE A 389 12.81 9.54 15.35
C PHE A 389 14.24 9.62 15.94
N VAL A 390 14.99 10.69 15.70
CA VAL A 390 16.28 10.91 16.36
C VAL A 390 16.09 10.98 17.88
N PHE A 391 15.14 11.78 18.37
CA PHE A 391 14.86 11.87 19.82
C PHE A 391 14.43 10.51 20.38
N MET A 392 13.58 9.77 19.68
CA MET A 392 13.16 8.43 20.11
C MET A 392 14.33 7.44 20.15
N ALA A 393 15.21 7.46 19.15
CA ALA A 393 16.38 6.58 19.07
C ALA A 393 17.36 6.85 20.22
N ILE A 394 17.65 8.13 20.51
CA ILE A 394 18.54 8.54 21.61
C ILE A 394 17.96 8.08 22.96
N THR A 395 16.66 8.29 23.18
CA THR A 395 15.98 7.91 24.42
C THR A 395 16.02 6.39 24.64
N ARG A 396 15.77 5.59 23.60
CA ARG A 396 15.86 4.12 23.66
C ARG A 396 17.29 3.63 23.88
N ALA A 397 18.28 4.26 23.22
CA ALA A 397 19.70 3.93 23.41
C ALA A 397 20.13 4.13 24.87
N LYS A 398 19.76 5.26 25.49
CA LYS A 398 20.04 5.54 26.92
C LYS A 398 19.42 4.49 27.86
N LYS A 399 18.16 4.11 27.62
CA LYS A 399 17.45 3.12 28.44
C LYS A 399 18.10 1.73 28.38
N ASN A 400 18.62 1.35 27.22
CA ASN A 400 19.32 0.08 27.02
C ASN A 400 20.72 0.05 27.67
N THR A 401 21.41 1.19 27.75
CA THR A 401 22.69 1.33 28.46
C THR A 401 22.49 1.19 29.95
N ILE A 402 21.48 1.85 30.52
CA ILE A 402 21.14 1.76 31.96
C ILE A 402 20.77 0.32 32.37
N LYS A 403 20.01 -0.42 31.51
CA LYS A 403 19.68 -1.83 31.77
C LYS A 403 20.87 -2.81 31.68
N LYS A 404 21.98 -2.44 31.04
CA LYS A 404 23.19 -3.25 30.96
C LYS A 404 24.17 -2.97 32.11
N THR A 405 24.02 -1.85 32.77
CA THR A 405 24.89 -1.43 33.91
C THR A 405 24.23 -1.67 35.30
N ALA A 406 22.95 -2.03 35.31
CA ALA A 406 22.22 -2.55 36.48
C ALA A 406 22.05 -4.07 36.40
#